data_7b3025c4af2848aba1483eecffdc2731
#
_entry.id   7b3025c4af2848aba1483eecffdc2731
#
_cell.length_a   1.000
_cell.length_b   1.000
_cell.length_c   1.000
_cell.angle_alpha   90.00
_cell.angle_beta   90.00
_cell.angle_gamma   90.00
#
_symmetry.space_group_name_H-M   'P 1'
#
loop_
_entity.id
_entity.type
_entity.pdbx_description
1 polymer ?
#
loop_
_entity_poly.entity_id
_entity_poly.type
_entity_poly.pdbx_seq_one_letter_code
_entity_poly.pdbx_strand_id
1 'polypeptide(L)'
;MAKLCIALDTDYAKAKEILKALIGYPVIFKVGYKLFISHHKAITSTVKEMNFELFLDLKLHDIPNTVKNAVVSSLDLSADYLTIHALCGRDALRMANQVKGNMKLLSVTLLTSLDENFLTDLGIDIPVAEFVYRLAKLSVEEGLDGVVCSGKEVSFLKSSIKKEFLAVVPGVSLDRGKADQKRSVSLEEALEKGADIIVVGRDIVQDQNPIKKVDYILKKMA
;
A
#
# COMPACT_ATOMS: atom_id res chain seq x y z
N MET A 1 -15.84 -1.87 6.12
CA MET A 1 -14.92 -2.55 7.08
C MET A 1 -13.52 -2.51 6.49
N ALA A 2 -12.51 -2.13 7.26
CA ALA A 2 -11.13 -2.08 6.80
C ALA A 2 -10.58 -3.49 6.50
N LYS A 3 -9.61 -3.60 5.57
CA LYS A 3 -8.93 -4.86 5.23
C LYS A 3 -7.52 -4.90 5.82
N LEU A 4 -7.09 -6.06 6.32
CA LEU A 4 -5.70 -6.30 6.71
C LEU A 4 -4.87 -6.69 5.49
N CYS A 5 -3.76 -5.99 5.30
CA CYS A 5 -2.76 -6.30 4.29
C CYS A 5 -1.43 -6.66 4.95
N ILE A 6 -0.91 -7.85 4.67
CA ILE A 6 0.34 -8.36 5.24
C ILE A 6 1.48 -8.13 4.24
N ALA A 7 2.47 -7.33 4.63
CA ALA A 7 3.64 -7.07 3.80
C ALA A 7 4.68 -8.20 3.95
N LEU A 8 4.89 -8.97 2.86
CA LEU A 8 5.85 -10.09 2.81
C LEU A 8 7.28 -9.58 2.57
N ASP A 9 7.79 -8.73 3.48
CA ASP A 9 9.16 -8.20 3.38
C ASP A 9 10.20 -9.18 3.97
N THR A 10 10.19 -10.43 3.49
CA THR A 10 11.01 -11.55 3.95
C THR A 10 11.65 -12.31 2.78
N ASP A 11 12.27 -13.48 3.00
CA ASP A 11 12.68 -14.40 1.95
C ASP A 11 11.51 -15.25 1.44
N TYR A 12 11.72 -15.91 0.30
CA TYR A 12 10.67 -16.68 -0.38
C TYR A 12 10.19 -17.89 0.43
N ALA A 13 11.10 -18.59 1.12
CA ALA A 13 10.74 -19.75 1.93
C ALA A 13 9.83 -19.35 3.08
N LYS A 14 10.20 -18.30 3.81
CA LYS A 14 9.39 -17.76 4.91
C LYS A 14 8.07 -17.19 4.42
N ALA A 15 8.05 -16.51 3.28
CA ALA A 15 6.80 -16.03 2.66
C ALA A 15 5.83 -17.20 2.38
N LYS A 16 6.32 -18.32 1.83
CA LYS A 16 5.49 -19.52 1.60
C LYS A 16 4.95 -20.14 2.88
N GLU A 17 5.75 -20.17 3.95
CA GLU A 17 5.29 -20.65 5.26
C GLU A 17 4.12 -19.81 5.77
N ILE A 18 4.25 -18.47 5.71
CA ILE A 18 3.21 -17.53 6.17
C ILE A 18 1.94 -17.69 5.33
N LEU A 19 2.08 -17.75 4.00
CA LEU A 19 0.96 -17.95 3.09
C LEU A 19 0.19 -19.23 3.42
N LYS A 20 0.90 -20.37 3.62
CA LYS A 20 0.29 -21.65 4.00
C LYS A 20 -0.41 -21.58 5.35
N ALA A 21 0.21 -20.93 6.33
CA ALA A 21 -0.35 -20.82 7.67
C ALA A 21 -1.65 -20.00 7.73
N LEU A 22 -1.86 -19.09 6.76
CA LEU A 22 -2.99 -18.17 6.73
C LEU A 22 -4.04 -18.52 5.65
N ILE A 23 -3.99 -19.74 5.07
CA ILE A 23 -5.03 -20.18 4.13
C ILE A 23 -6.41 -20.06 4.77
N GLY A 24 -7.35 -19.40 4.05
CA GLY A 24 -8.71 -19.15 4.52
C GLY A 24 -8.90 -17.86 5.32
N TYR A 25 -7.84 -17.15 5.67
CA TYR A 25 -7.95 -15.83 6.31
C TYR A 25 -8.31 -14.72 5.29
N PRO A 26 -9.17 -13.76 5.67
CA PRO A 26 -9.59 -12.66 4.80
C PRO A 26 -8.52 -11.55 4.78
N VAL A 27 -7.34 -11.85 4.25
CA VAL A 27 -6.20 -10.93 4.22
C VAL A 27 -5.68 -10.72 2.80
N ILE A 28 -5.07 -9.56 2.58
CA ILE A 28 -4.33 -9.22 1.36
C ILE A 28 -2.85 -9.50 1.61
N PHE A 29 -2.13 -10.02 0.63
CA PHE A 29 -0.67 -10.12 0.70
C PHE A 29 0.01 -9.12 -0.21
N LYS A 30 0.88 -8.28 0.39
CA LYS A 30 1.68 -7.30 -0.35
C LYS A 30 3.06 -7.88 -0.68
N VAL A 31 3.37 -7.91 -1.96
CA VAL A 31 4.68 -8.26 -2.50
C VAL A 31 5.40 -6.98 -2.93
N GLY A 32 6.46 -6.64 -2.20
CA GLY A 32 7.33 -5.49 -2.47
C GLY A 32 8.59 -5.88 -3.22
N TYR A 33 9.51 -4.93 -3.37
CA TYR A 33 10.74 -5.07 -4.19
C TYR A 33 11.55 -6.31 -3.89
N LYS A 34 11.79 -6.66 -2.61
CA LYS A 34 12.66 -7.77 -2.22
C LYS A 34 12.22 -9.07 -2.87
N LEU A 35 10.97 -9.47 -2.66
CA LEU A 35 10.44 -10.72 -3.22
C LEU A 35 10.17 -10.62 -4.71
N PHE A 36 9.68 -9.47 -5.19
CA PHE A 36 9.37 -9.31 -6.60
C PHE A 36 10.64 -9.39 -7.48
N ILE A 37 11.71 -8.70 -7.13
CA ILE A 37 12.96 -8.71 -7.89
C ILE A 37 13.60 -10.10 -7.89
N SER A 38 13.55 -10.83 -6.76
CA SER A 38 14.19 -12.14 -6.63
C SER A 38 13.34 -13.30 -7.18
N HIS A 39 11.99 -13.21 -7.11
CA HIS A 39 11.10 -14.36 -7.37
C HIS A 39 9.82 -13.99 -8.15
N HIS A 40 9.75 -12.84 -8.79
CA HIS A 40 8.60 -12.23 -9.46
C HIS A 40 7.39 -13.18 -9.71
N LYS A 41 7.39 -14.00 -10.79
CA LYS A 41 6.28 -14.91 -11.11
C LYS A 41 6.07 -15.99 -10.06
N ALA A 42 7.11 -16.53 -9.46
CA ALA A 42 6.99 -17.58 -8.46
C ALA A 42 6.19 -17.14 -7.24
N ILE A 43 6.48 -15.94 -6.70
CA ILE A 43 5.75 -15.43 -5.53
C ILE A 43 4.33 -15.00 -5.88
N THR A 44 4.12 -14.33 -7.02
CA THR A 44 2.77 -13.90 -7.44
C THR A 44 1.85 -15.08 -7.70
N SER A 45 2.31 -16.11 -8.43
CA SER A 45 1.57 -17.36 -8.63
C SER A 45 1.26 -18.04 -7.30
N THR A 46 2.25 -18.13 -6.38
CA THR A 46 2.03 -18.76 -5.06
C THR A 46 0.90 -18.07 -4.27
N VAL A 47 0.85 -16.73 -4.28
CA VAL A 47 -0.22 -15.96 -3.61
C VAL A 47 -1.58 -16.27 -4.23
N LYS A 48 -1.67 -16.27 -5.58
CA LYS A 48 -2.93 -16.46 -6.29
C LYS A 48 -3.42 -17.93 -6.24
N GLU A 49 -2.53 -18.92 -6.33
CA GLU A 49 -2.86 -20.34 -6.18
C GLU A 49 -3.45 -20.69 -4.80
N MET A 50 -3.10 -19.92 -3.77
CA MET A 50 -3.67 -20.04 -2.44
C MET A 50 -4.93 -19.18 -2.22
N ASN A 51 -5.50 -18.61 -3.30
CA ASN A 51 -6.72 -17.79 -3.31
C ASN A 51 -6.65 -16.51 -2.47
N PHE A 52 -5.48 -15.88 -2.37
CA PHE A 52 -5.35 -14.58 -1.73
C PHE A 52 -5.44 -13.42 -2.73
N GLU A 53 -5.85 -12.25 -2.22
CA GLU A 53 -5.69 -10.99 -2.94
C GLU A 53 -4.19 -10.61 -2.99
N LEU A 54 -3.70 -10.29 -4.19
CA LEU A 54 -2.30 -9.92 -4.44
C LEU A 54 -2.17 -8.40 -4.57
N PHE A 55 -1.36 -7.79 -3.73
CA PHE A 55 -0.99 -6.40 -3.81
C PHE A 55 0.48 -6.24 -4.25
N LEU A 56 0.71 -5.78 -5.47
CA LEU A 56 2.04 -5.45 -5.99
C LEU A 56 2.44 -4.03 -5.58
N ASP A 57 3.38 -3.94 -4.64
CA ASP A 57 3.88 -2.66 -4.14
C ASP A 57 5.17 -2.25 -4.85
N LEU A 58 5.05 -1.89 -6.14
CA LEU A 58 6.17 -1.59 -7.02
C LEU A 58 6.40 -0.08 -7.22
N LYS A 59 5.49 0.76 -6.72
CA LYS A 59 5.58 2.22 -6.79
C LYS A 59 6.06 2.72 -8.15
N LEU A 60 5.41 2.25 -9.21
CA LEU A 60 5.77 2.58 -10.59
C LEU A 60 5.93 4.09 -10.75
N HIS A 61 7.09 4.53 -11.24
CA HIS A 61 7.42 5.93 -11.41
C HIS A 61 8.30 6.12 -12.64
N ASP A 62 7.67 6.49 -13.75
CA ASP A 62 8.32 6.64 -15.05
C ASP A 62 7.43 7.52 -15.97
N ILE A 63 7.85 7.72 -17.23
CA ILE A 63 7.07 8.41 -18.25
C ILE A 63 5.75 7.66 -18.55
N PRO A 64 4.71 8.37 -19.05
CA PRO A 64 3.35 7.83 -19.16
C PRO A 64 3.24 6.48 -19.88
N ASN A 65 3.92 6.30 -21.01
CA ASN A 65 3.85 5.06 -21.77
C ASN A 65 4.50 3.87 -21.04
N THR A 66 5.61 4.11 -20.32
CA THR A 66 6.28 3.07 -19.52
C THR A 66 5.40 2.63 -18.36
N VAL A 67 4.79 3.58 -17.63
CA VAL A 67 3.85 3.27 -16.54
C VAL A 67 2.65 2.48 -17.07
N LYS A 68 2.03 2.92 -18.17
CA LYS A 68 0.93 2.20 -18.82
C LYS A 68 1.32 0.75 -19.14
N ASN A 69 2.47 0.53 -19.78
CA ASN A 69 2.91 -0.82 -20.15
C ASN A 69 3.18 -1.69 -18.93
N ALA A 70 3.73 -1.13 -17.84
CA ALA A 70 3.93 -1.85 -16.59
C ALA A 70 2.59 -2.24 -15.92
N VAL A 71 1.57 -1.38 -16.01
CA VAL A 71 0.20 -1.72 -15.54
C VAL A 71 -0.36 -2.88 -16.34
N VAL A 72 -0.26 -2.87 -17.68
CA VAL A 72 -0.70 -3.99 -18.52
C VAL A 72 0.02 -5.27 -18.15
N SER A 73 1.35 -5.24 -18.01
CA SER A 73 2.13 -6.43 -17.61
C SER A 73 1.76 -6.96 -16.21
N SER A 74 1.30 -6.08 -15.32
CA SER A 74 0.85 -6.48 -13.98
C SER A 74 -0.47 -7.25 -13.99
N LEU A 75 -1.31 -7.06 -15.02
CA LEU A 75 -2.53 -7.86 -15.21
C LEU A 75 -2.21 -9.33 -15.46
N ASP A 76 -1.13 -9.64 -16.21
CA ASP A 76 -0.67 -11.00 -16.45
C ASP A 76 -0.24 -11.74 -15.17
N LEU A 77 0.07 -10.99 -14.11
CA LEU A 77 0.38 -11.52 -12.79
C LEU A 77 -0.86 -11.69 -11.90
N SER A 78 -2.06 -11.39 -12.43
CA SER A 78 -3.33 -11.42 -11.70
C SER A 78 -3.32 -10.57 -10.43
N ALA A 79 -2.64 -9.43 -10.47
CA ALA A 79 -2.59 -8.48 -9.35
C ALA A 79 -3.98 -7.87 -9.12
N ASP A 80 -4.39 -7.81 -7.85
CA ASP A 80 -5.63 -7.15 -7.44
C ASP A 80 -5.39 -5.67 -7.12
N TYR A 81 -4.18 -5.34 -6.66
CA TYR A 81 -3.73 -3.97 -6.35
C TYR A 81 -2.32 -3.72 -6.88
N LEU A 82 -2.07 -2.50 -7.35
CA LEU A 82 -0.75 -2.06 -7.81
C LEU A 82 -0.48 -0.62 -7.38
N THR A 83 0.72 -0.33 -6.89
CA THR A 83 1.11 1.04 -6.57
C THR A 83 1.77 1.76 -7.74
N ILE A 84 1.36 3.03 -7.92
CA ILE A 84 1.98 4.00 -8.83
C ILE A 84 2.33 5.24 -7.99
N HIS A 85 3.47 5.88 -8.23
CA HIS A 85 3.82 7.10 -7.53
C HIS A 85 3.09 8.31 -8.15
N ALA A 86 2.45 9.16 -7.34
CA ALA A 86 1.73 10.36 -7.82
C ALA A 86 2.64 11.33 -8.58
N LEU A 87 3.93 11.35 -8.25
CA LEU A 87 4.93 12.21 -8.90
C LEU A 87 5.25 11.83 -10.35
N CYS A 88 4.74 10.70 -10.88
CA CYS A 88 4.84 10.43 -12.31
C CYS A 88 3.97 11.35 -13.17
N GLY A 89 3.11 12.14 -12.51
CA GLY A 89 2.33 13.19 -13.16
C GLY A 89 0.99 12.73 -13.72
N ARG A 90 0.14 13.70 -14.05
CA ARG A 90 -1.26 13.53 -14.46
C ARG A 90 -1.43 12.58 -15.64
N ASP A 91 -0.62 12.71 -16.67
CA ASP A 91 -0.77 11.91 -17.88
C ASP A 91 -0.43 10.44 -17.65
N ALA A 92 0.59 10.14 -16.83
CA ALA A 92 0.93 8.77 -16.48
C ALA A 92 -0.20 8.11 -15.66
N LEU A 93 -0.76 8.82 -14.67
CA LEU A 93 -1.88 8.33 -13.87
C LEU A 93 -3.12 8.07 -14.73
N ARG A 94 -3.46 8.99 -15.64
CA ARG A 94 -4.59 8.84 -16.56
C ARG A 94 -4.43 7.65 -17.49
N MET A 95 -3.27 7.52 -18.14
CA MET A 95 -2.99 6.39 -19.04
C MET A 95 -2.99 5.04 -18.32
N ALA A 96 -2.47 4.99 -17.09
CA ALA A 96 -2.53 3.82 -16.24
C ALA A 96 -3.98 3.42 -15.92
N ASN A 97 -4.81 4.39 -15.51
CA ASN A 97 -6.22 4.15 -15.18
C ASN A 97 -7.03 3.59 -16.37
N GLN A 98 -6.72 4.02 -17.60
CA GLN A 98 -7.40 3.54 -18.81
C GLN A 98 -7.19 2.06 -19.13
N VAL A 99 -6.11 1.45 -18.62
CA VAL A 99 -5.72 0.08 -18.98
C VAL A 99 -5.70 -0.90 -17.81
N LYS A 100 -6.09 -0.46 -16.61
CA LYS A 100 -5.99 -1.27 -15.37
C LYS A 100 -6.95 -2.46 -15.28
N GLY A 101 -7.98 -2.52 -16.13
CA GLY A 101 -9.04 -3.52 -16.01
C GLY A 101 -9.71 -3.47 -14.63
N ASN A 102 -9.84 -4.61 -13.97
CA ASN A 102 -10.40 -4.72 -12.61
C ASN A 102 -9.38 -4.48 -11.49
N MET A 103 -8.08 -4.38 -11.81
CA MET A 103 -7.02 -4.11 -10.84
C MET A 103 -7.19 -2.71 -10.24
N LYS A 104 -7.01 -2.58 -8.92
CA LYS A 104 -7.07 -1.30 -8.23
C LYS A 104 -5.71 -0.62 -8.22
N LEU A 105 -5.65 0.59 -8.76
CA LEU A 105 -4.44 1.42 -8.74
C LEU A 105 -4.42 2.29 -7.49
N LEU A 106 -3.33 2.17 -6.74
CA LEU A 106 -3.11 2.88 -5.48
C LEU A 106 -1.97 3.89 -5.66
N SER A 107 -2.27 5.17 -5.49
CA SER A 107 -1.28 6.23 -5.67
C SER A 107 -0.44 6.44 -4.43
N VAL A 108 0.87 6.32 -4.55
CA VAL A 108 1.81 6.68 -3.47
C VAL A 108 2.03 8.18 -3.49
N THR A 109 1.78 8.84 -2.36
CA THR A 109 1.99 10.27 -2.18
C THR A 109 3.43 10.58 -1.71
N LEU A 110 3.61 11.00 -0.48
CA LEU A 110 4.92 11.17 0.13
C LEU A 110 5.25 9.92 0.97
N LEU A 111 6.44 9.34 0.76
CA LEU A 111 6.89 8.18 1.55
C LEU A 111 6.88 8.51 3.04
N THR A 112 6.41 7.59 3.87
CA THR A 112 6.26 7.81 5.32
C THR A 112 7.58 7.95 6.10
N SER A 113 8.71 7.67 5.44
CA SER A 113 10.06 7.95 5.94
C SER A 113 10.51 9.39 5.72
N LEU A 114 9.80 10.17 4.89
CA LEU A 114 10.11 11.56 4.55
C LEU A 114 9.25 12.53 5.39
N ASP A 115 9.81 13.71 5.65
CA ASP A 115 9.21 14.77 6.46
C ASP A 115 9.41 16.16 5.82
N GLU A 116 9.18 17.21 6.56
CA GLU A 116 9.33 18.60 6.14
C GLU A 116 10.74 18.92 5.64
N ASN A 117 11.78 18.29 6.22
CA ASN A 117 13.17 18.53 5.79
C ASN A 117 13.37 18.12 4.33
N PHE A 118 12.76 17.01 3.89
CA PHE A 118 12.84 16.58 2.49
C PHE A 118 12.20 17.61 1.53
N LEU A 119 11.09 18.22 1.90
CA LEU A 119 10.47 19.28 1.10
C LEU A 119 11.34 20.53 1.04
N THR A 120 11.94 20.90 2.17
CA THR A 120 12.89 22.02 2.25
C THR A 120 14.13 21.80 1.38
N ASP A 121 14.70 20.59 1.38
CA ASP A 121 15.84 20.22 0.52
C ASP A 121 15.52 20.36 -0.98
N LEU A 122 14.25 20.22 -1.34
CA LEU A 122 13.76 20.42 -2.71
C LEU A 122 13.33 21.86 -3.01
N GLY A 123 13.44 22.77 -2.05
CA GLY A 123 12.95 24.16 -2.18
C GLY A 123 11.42 24.26 -2.22
N ILE A 124 10.71 23.30 -1.65
CA ILE A 124 9.25 23.26 -1.59
C ILE A 124 8.81 23.81 -0.23
N ASP A 125 8.25 25.00 -0.23
CA ASP A 125 7.81 25.73 0.97
C ASP A 125 6.29 25.58 1.21
N ILE A 126 5.85 24.34 1.44
CA ILE A 126 4.49 24.02 1.89
C ILE A 126 4.53 22.90 2.92
N PRO A 127 3.55 22.84 3.86
CA PRO A 127 3.47 21.74 4.82
C PRO A 127 3.33 20.39 4.16
N VAL A 128 3.89 19.33 4.79
CA VAL A 128 3.76 17.93 4.30
C VAL A 128 2.30 17.54 4.05
N ALA A 129 1.38 17.92 4.94
CA ALA A 129 -0.04 17.61 4.78
C ALA A 129 -0.64 18.22 3.51
N GLU A 130 -0.27 19.45 3.17
CA GLU A 130 -0.70 20.12 1.94
C GLU A 130 -0.09 19.47 0.69
N PHE A 131 1.19 19.10 0.74
CA PHE A 131 1.85 18.38 -0.35
C PHE A 131 1.19 17.03 -0.62
N VAL A 132 0.95 16.24 0.43
CA VAL A 132 0.24 14.96 0.35
C VAL A 132 -1.18 15.13 -0.20
N TYR A 133 -1.91 16.15 0.26
CA TYR A 133 -3.24 16.47 -0.25
C TYR A 133 -3.25 16.75 -1.75
N ARG A 134 -2.33 17.57 -2.25
CA ARG A 134 -2.23 17.89 -3.68
C ARG A 134 -1.99 16.65 -4.53
N LEU A 135 -1.08 15.77 -4.09
CA LEU A 135 -0.79 14.51 -4.77
C LEU A 135 -1.97 13.53 -4.72
N ALA A 136 -2.63 13.41 -3.57
CA ALA A 136 -3.80 12.58 -3.39
C ALA A 136 -4.97 13.07 -4.27
N LYS A 137 -5.26 14.36 -4.23
CA LYS A 137 -6.30 14.99 -5.05
C LYS A 137 -6.05 14.76 -6.54
N LEU A 138 -4.82 15.03 -7.01
CA LEU A 138 -4.41 14.78 -8.39
C LEU A 138 -4.72 13.34 -8.81
N SER A 139 -4.36 12.37 -7.98
CA SER A 139 -4.52 10.94 -8.28
C SER A 139 -5.99 10.52 -8.33
N VAL A 140 -6.78 10.97 -7.37
CA VAL A 140 -8.22 10.68 -7.30
C VAL A 140 -8.99 11.36 -8.45
N GLU A 141 -8.59 12.57 -8.86
CA GLU A 141 -9.15 13.25 -10.04
C GLU A 141 -8.90 12.45 -11.33
N GLU A 142 -7.73 11.85 -11.49
CA GLU A 142 -7.39 10.99 -12.65
C GLU A 142 -7.97 9.57 -12.55
N GLY A 143 -8.77 9.29 -11.52
CA GLY A 143 -9.55 8.07 -11.40
C GLY A 143 -8.83 6.89 -10.74
N LEU A 144 -7.72 7.11 -10.04
CA LEU A 144 -7.11 6.05 -9.25
C LEU A 144 -8.01 5.65 -8.07
N ASP A 145 -7.98 4.37 -7.73
CA ASP A 145 -8.93 3.77 -6.76
C ASP A 145 -8.56 4.09 -5.31
N GLY A 146 -7.31 4.43 -5.04
CA GLY A 146 -6.87 4.71 -3.68
C GLY A 146 -5.56 5.47 -3.59
N VAL A 147 -5.24 5.82 -2.34
CA VAL A 147 -4.07 6.63 -1.99
C VAL A 147 -3.33 5.95 -0.84
N VAL A 148 -2.02 5.79 -1.00
CA VAL A 148 -1.10 5.35 0.06
C VAL A 148 -0.58 6.60 0.77
N CYS A 149 -0.92 6.76 2.05
CA CYS A 149 -0.57 7.91 2.88
C CYS A 149 -0.30 7.48 4.33
N SER A 150 0.26 8.36 5.15
CA SER A 150 0.36 8.11 6.59
C SER A 150 -1.02 8.12 7.24
N GLY A 151 -1.20 7.34 8.28
CA GLY A 151 -2.42 7.39 9.08
C GLY A 151 -2.73 8.78 9.67
N LYS A 152 -1.71 9.65 9.79
CA LYS A 152 -1.90 11.04 10.25
C LYS A 152 -2.73 11.89 9.27
N GLU A 153 -2.66 11.59 7.97
CA GLU A 153 -3.30 12.37 6.93
C GLU A 153 -4.71 11.86 6.54
N VAL A 154 -5.08 10.63 6.89
CA VAL A 154 -6.31 9.97 6.42
C VAL A 154 -7.56 10.81 6.63
N SER A 155 -7.84 11.25 7.87
CA SER A 155 -9.05 12.04 8.17
C SER A 155 -9.11 13.34 7.37
N PHE A 156 -7.97 14.03 7.25
CA PHE A 156 -7.87 15.26 6.47
C PHE A 156 -8.13 14.99 4.98
N LEU A 157 -7.54 13.96 4.40
CA LEU A 157 -7.75 13.60 3.00
C LEU A 157 -9.21 13.19 2.74
N LYS A 158 -9.79 12.34 3.60
CA LYS A 158 -11.19 11.89 3.48
C LYS A 158 -12.19 13.05 3.58
N SER A 159 -11.92 14.05 4.41
CA SER A 159 -12.80 15.23 4.54
C SER A 159 -12.62 16.26 3.42
N SER A 160 -11.42 16.36 2.84
CA SER A 160 -11.07 17.39 1.86
C SER A 160 -11.31 16.95 0.41
N ILE A 161 -11.20 15.65 0.11
CA ILE A 161 -11.43 15.09 -1.23
C ILE A 161 -12.84 14.53 -1.29
N LYS A 162 -13.72 15.16 -2.09
CA LYS A 162 -15.14 14.79 -2.17
C LYS A 162 -15.41 13.44 -2.85
N LYS A 163 -14.51 13.01 -3.75
CA LYS A 163 -14.63 11.73 -4.46
C LYS A 163 -14.14 10.60 -3.55
N GLU A 164 -14.85 9.48 -3.54
CA GLU A 164 -14.45 8.30 -2.76
C GLU A 164 -13.13 7.71 -3.27
N PHE A 165 -12.30 7.26 -2.35
CA PHE A 165 -11.05 6.56 -2.60
C PHE A 165 -10.69 5.68 -1.41
N LEU A 166 -9.86 4.65 -1.65
CA LEU A 166 -9.31 3.79 -0.61
C LEU A 166 -8.11 4.48 0.06
N ALA A 167 -8.16 4.66 1.37
CA ALA A 167 -7.01 5.11 2.15
C ALA A 167 -6.19 3.88 2.60
N VAL A 168 -4.99 3.74 2.05
CA VAL A 168 -4.06 2.64 2.35
C VAL A 168 -2.97 3.16 3.28
N VAL A 169 -2.89 2.58 4.48
CA VAL A 169 -2.00 3.07 5.54
C VAL A 169 -0.90 2.04 5.83
N PRO A 170 0.34 2.30 5.37
CA PRO A 170 1.51 1.52 5.75
C PRO A 170 2.08 1.96 7.09
N GLY A 171 2.98 1.13 7.65
CA GLY A 171 3.71 1.47 8.88
C GLY A 171 2.86 1.50 10.12
N VAL A 172 1.76 0.78 10.10
CA VAL A 172 0.97 0.53 11.32
C VAL A 172 1.73 -0.46 12.19
N SER A 173 2.00 -0.09 13.44
CA SER A 173 2.67 -0.91 14.43
C SER A 173 1.70 -1.32 15.54
N LEU A 174 1.84 -2.56 15.98
CA LEU A 174 1.10 -3.08 17.13
C LEU A 174 1.75 -2.68 18.46
N ASP A 175 3.06 -2.45 18.45
CA ASP A 175 3.85 -2.05 19.63
C ASP A 175 4.32 -0.60 19.44
N ARG A 176 3.90 0.31 20.32
CA ARG A 176 4.37 1.70 20.34
C ARG A 176 5.89 1.73 20.56
N GLY A 177 6.66 2.15 19.57
CA GLY A 177 8.11 2.42 19.71
C GLY A 177 9.06 1.69 18.75
N LYS A 178 8.59 0.86 17.81
CA LYS A 178 9.44 0.10 16.87
C LYS A 178 9.39 0.56 15.41
N ALA A 179 8.94 1.77 15.12
CA ALA A 179 8.75 2.19 13.74
C ALA A 179 9.98 2.88 13.15
N ASP A 180 10.56 2.33 12.07
CA ASP A 180 11.54 3.00 11.17
C ASP A 180 10.88 4.13 10.36
N GLN A 181 9.58 4.34 10.57
CA GLN A 181 8.80 5.33 9.84
C GLN A 181 8.51 6.52 10.74
N LYS A 182 8.96 7.70 10.33
CA LYS A 182 8.78 8.96 11.08
C LYS A 182 7.31 9.33 11.30
N ARG A 183 6.41 8.81 10.44
CA ARG A 183 4.98 9.14 10.42
C ARG A 183 4.09 7.90 10.62
N SER A 184 4.50 6.99 11.54
CA SER A 184 3.72 5.81 11.94
C SER A 184 2.55 6.17 12.86
N VAL A 185 1.53 5.29 12.88
CA VAL A 185 0.36 5.34 13.77
C VAL A 185 0.09 3.96 14.36
N SER A 186 -0.70 3.89 15.45
CA SER A 186 -1.20 2.62 15.97
C SER A 186 -2.31 2.04 15.09
N LEU A 187 -2.66 0.77 15.31
CA LEU A 187 -3.78 0.11 14.63
C LEU A 187 -5.10 0.86 14.91
N GLU A 188 -5.34 1.17 16.17
CA GLU A 188 -6.54 1.86 16.63
C GLU A 188 -6.64 3.25 15.98
N GLU A 189 -5.56 4.02 16.00
CA GLU A 189 -5.54 5.33 15.35
C GLU A 189 -5.80 5.27 13.85
N ALA A 190 -5.26 4.27 13.15
CA ALA A 190 -5.51 4.10 11.72
C ALA A 190 -6.99 3.80 11.43
N LEU A 191 -7.61 2.93 12.24
CA LEU A 191 -9.03 2.59 12.13
C LEU A 191 -9.94 3.79 12.42
N GLU A 192 -9.70 4.49 13.53
CA GLU A 192 -10.47 5.68 13.93
C GLU A 192 -10.41 6.78 12.87
N LYS A 193 -9.29 6.93 12.17
CA LYS A 193 -9.13 7.91 11.10
C LYS A 193 -9.72 7.49 9.76
N GLY A 194 -10.26 6.27 9.65
CA GLY A 194 -10.97 5.79 8.46
C GLY A 194 -10.05 5.16 7.39
N ALA A 195 -8.96 4.50 7.80
CA ALA A 195 -8.16 3.68 6.89
C ALA A 195 -8.99 2.51 6.32
N ASP A 196 -8.90 2.29 5.00
CA ASP A 196 -9.60 1.20 4.31
C ASP A 196 -8.73 -0.05 4.19
N ILE A 197 -7.42 0.12 4.03
CA ILE A 197 -6.44 -0.97 4.00
C ILE A 197 -5.30 -0.63 4.97
N ILE A 198 -5.08 -1.51 5.94
CA ILE A 198 -4.03 -1.38 6.94
C ILE A 198 -2.90 -2.34 6.60
N VAL A 199 -1.70 -1.81 6.36
CA VAL A 199 -0.54 -2.61 5.98
C VAL A 199 0.35 -2.85 7.19
N VAL A 200 0.45 -4.13 7.60
CA VAL A 200 1.31 -4.59 8.68
C VAL A 200 2.38 -5.54 8.11
N GLY A 201 3.62 -5.32 8.44
CA GLY A 201 4.75 -6.13 7.95
C GLY A 201 5.43 -6.91 9.08
N ARG A 202 6.52 -6.36 9.61
CA ARG A 202 7.43 -7.00 10.56
C ARG A 202 6.75 -7.59 11.79
N ASP A 203 5.76 -6.93 12.34
CA ASP A 203 5.02 -7.38 13.52
C ASP A 203 4.31 -8.74 13.32
N ILE A 204 4.01 -9.12 12.07
CA ILE A 204 3.44 -10.41 11.69
C ILE A 204 4.54 -11.35 11.17
N VAL A 205 5.33 -10.88 10.21
CA VAL A 205 6.26 -11.72 9.44
C VAL A 205 7.44 -12.22 10.29
N GLN A 206 7.86 -11.46 11.31
CA GLN A 206 8.96 -11.81 12.22
C GLN A 206 8.46 -12.44 13.55
N ASP A 207 7.14 -12.51 13.75
CA ASP A 207 6.60 -13.14 14.96
C ASP A 207 6.76 -14.66 14.91
N GLN A 208 6.97 -15.27 16.09
CA GLN A 208 7.04 -16.72 16.23
C GLN A 208 5.70 -17.41 15.97
N ASN A 209 4.59 -16.68 16.14
CA ASN A 209 3.23 -17.15 15.90
C ASN A 209 2.42 -16.11 15.09
N PRO A 210 2.64 -16.03 13.78
CA PRO A 210 1.97 -15.05 12.92
C PRO A 210 0.44 -15.19 12.94
N ILE A 211 -0.08 -16.41 13.13
CA ILE A 211 -1.54 -16.67 13.19
C ILE A 211 -2.15 -15.89 14.36
N LYS A 212 -1.59 -16.01 15.56
CA LYS A 212 -2.09 -15.29 16.75
C LYS A 212 -2.07 -13.76 16.55
N LYS A 213 -1.07 -13.25 15.86
CA LYS A 213 -1.00 -11.80 15.53
C LYS A 213 -2.11 -11.41 14.59
N VAL A 214 -2.35 -12.20 13.54
CA VAL A 214 -3.42 -11.93 12.57
C VAL A 214 -4.78 -12.01 13.26
N ASP A 215 -5.06 -13.04 14.09
CA ASP A 215 -6.30 -13.16 14.86
C ASP A 215 -6.53 -11.93 15.76
N TYR A 216 -5.48 -11.50 16.46
CA TYR A 216 -5.56 -10.31 17.32
C TYR A 216 -5.93 -9.05 16.49
N ILE A 217 -5.27 -8.85 15.35
CA ILE A 217 -5.54 -7.68 14.49
C ILE A 217 -6.98 -7.75 13.94
N LEU A 218 -7.38 -8.88 13.37
CA LEU A 218 -8.72 -9.03 12.80
C LEU A 218 -9.82 -8.84 13.84
N LYS A 219 -9.61 -9.31 15.08
CA LYS A 219 -10.53 -9.06 16.19
C LYS A 219 -10.67 -7.57 16.54
N LYS A 220 -9.57 -6.79 16.41
CA LYS A 220 -9.59 -5.34 16.62
C LYS A 220 -10.24 -4.57 15.48
N MET A 221 -10.25 -5.15 14.27
CA MET A 221 -10.83 -4.55 13.07
C MET A 221 -12.33 -4.87 12.89
N ALA A 222 -12.85 -5.85 13.63
CA ALA A 222 -14.26 -6.26 13.64
C ALA A 222 -15.12 -5.26 14.43
#